data_e7e041bd1b0c85de73c23777ef5aa7ea
#
_entry.id   e7e041bd1b0c85de73c23777ef5aa7ea
#
_cell.length_a   1.000
_cell.length_b   1.000
_cell.length_c   1.000
_cell.angle_alpha   90.00
_cell.angle_beta   90.00
_cell.angle_gamma   90.00
#
_symmetry.space_group_name_H-M   'P 1'
#
loop_
_entity.id
_entity.type
_entity.pdbx_description
1 polymer ?
#
loop_
_entity_poly.entity_id
_entity_poly.type
_entity_poly.pdbx_seq_one_letter_code
_entity_poly.pdbx_strand_id
1 'polypeptide(L)'
;MTGAYERDHVLSVNAAVTIGDQALIHCEFETKGRGVLALYGRSGAGKSTLLRAIAGLTSPSASKGSRVSFAGDVWQDEDTFKAAELRGVGLVFQDQQLLPHLSVRGNLQYAFKRAHQPAGMKWEEVVQATGIDALLDRHPTTLSGGEQQRVGLARTLINQPRLLLLDEPLASLDPSARQQLMSILLRVKAQFKIPMIYVSHRWDEVIRLADDVLWLENGQVKQYASLSALAVDFEMANYQQDEAACLLIGRAVHADLDQALTEIEIGDQSMWVPDPTLGIHQTHRLLIRIQNVGLSLIEQQDSSVLNSLRCKIVDIELGEATALVRLDCEGQRLLAQVTRRSCERLSLAKDVEVFASIKASVLS
;
A
#
# COMPACT_ATOMS: atom_id res chain seq x y z
N MET A 1 -7.43 -14.90 -24.79
CA MET A 1 -7.59 -13.45 -25.12
C MET A 1 -7.28 -12.59 -23.88
N THR A 2 -6.10 -12.78 -23.27
CA THR A 2 -5.71 -12.11 -22.01
C THR A 2 -4.52 -11.14 -22.17
N GLY A 3 -4.02 -10.94 -23.39
CA GLY A 3 -2.80 -10.16 -23.60
C GLY A 3 -2.98 -8.70 -24.06
N ALA A 4 -4.18 -8.24 -24.39
CA ALA A 4 -4.40 -6.88 -24.89
C ALA A 4 -4.70 -5.85 -23.78
N TYR A 5 -5.28 -6.28 -22.66
CA TYR A 5 -5.62 -5.40 -21.52
C TYR A 5 -4.43 -5.03 -20.64
N GLU A 6 -3.30 -5.73 -20.74
CA GLU A 6 -2.15 -5.54 -19.84
C GLU A 6 -1.22 -4.39 -20.21
N ARG A 7 -1.28 -3.89 -21.46
CA ARG A 7 -0.45 -2.76 -21.90
C ARG A 7 -1.13 -1.38 -21.76
N ASP A 8 -2.43 -1.36 -21.51
CA ASP A 8 -3.22 -0.13 -21.65
C ASP A 8 -3.06 0.89 -20.51
N HIS A 9 -2.41 0.54 -19.39
CA HIS A 9 -2.26 1.43 -18.22
C HIS A 9 -0.85 1.51 -17.64
N VAL A 10 0.16 1.12 -18.38
CA VAL A 10 1.56 1.21 -17.93
C VAL A 10 1.94 2.67 -17.72
N LEU A 11 2.40 3.01 -16.51
CA LEU A 11 3.07 4.26 -16.22
C LEU A 11 4.57 4.04 -16.32
N SER A 12 5.20 4.70 -17.28
CA SER A 12 6.65 4.74 -17.43
C SER A 12 7.16 6.12 -17.03
N VAL A 13 8.09 6.16 -16.11
CA VAL A 13 8.71 7.39 -15.59
C VAL A 13 10.21 7.25 -15.70
N ASN A 14 10.81 8.14 -16.46
CA ASN A 14 12.23 8.46 -16.39
C ASN A 14 12.30 9.97 -16.14
N ALA A 15 12.48 10.38 -14.89
CA ALA A 15 12.40 11.78 -14.52
C ALA A 15 13.57 12.19 -13.63
N ALA A 16 14.17 13.32 -14.00
CA ALA A 16 15.08 14.06 -13.13
C ALA A 16 14.35 15.33 -12.68
N VAL A 17 13.99 15.40 -11.41
CA VAL A 17 13.26 16.54 -10.83
C VAL A 17 14.16 17.29 -9.87
N THR A 18 14.38 18.58 -10.10
CA THR A 18 15.14 19.45 -9.21
C THR A 18 14.21 20.06 -8.18
N ILE A 19 14.58 19.99 -6.89
CA ILE A 19 13.86 20.65 -5.79
C ILE A 19 14.72 21.83 -5.34
N GLY A 20 14.35 23.07 -5.72
CA GLY A 20 15.18 24.23 -5.48
C GLY A 20 16.56 24.06 -6.15
N ASP A 21 17.60 24.64 -5.54
CA ASP A 21 18.96 24.62 -6.12
C ASP A 21 19.79 23.37 -5.78
N GLN A 22 19.28 22.41 -4.99
CA GLN A 22 20.15 21.38 -4.38
C GLN A 22 19.68 19.93 -4.42
N ALA A 23 18.48 19.60 -4.81
CA ALA A 23 18.05 18.19 -4.80
C ALA A 23 17.55 17.73 -6.15
N LEU A 24 18.27 16.83 -6.78
CA LEU A 24 17.85 16.12 -7.98
C LEU A 24 17.20 14.80 -7.57
N ILE A 25 15.89 14.63 -7.81
CA ILE A 25 15.27 13.31 -7.77
C ILE A 25 15.52 12.70 -9.13
N HIS A 26 16.26 11.59 -9.16
CA HIS A 26 16.42 10.79 -10.36
C HIS A 26 15.71 9.46 -10.16
N CYS A 27 14.69 9.19 -10.96
CA CYS A 27 13.95 7.94 -10.90
C CYS A 27 13.64 7.41 -12.29
N GLU A 28 13.84 6.12 -12.44
CA GLU A 28 13.45 5.37 -13.62
C GLU A 28 12.68 4.12 -13.17
N PHE A 29 11.44 4.00 -13.59
CA PHE A 29 10.62 2.82 -13.31
C PHE A 29 9.45 2.70 -14.30
N GLU A 30 8.93 1.49 -14.39
CA GLU A 30 7.75 1.18 -15.17
C GLU A 30 6.80 0.32 -14.32
N THR A 31 5.53 0.73 -14.23
CA THR A 31 4.52 -0.02 -13.46
C THR A 31 3.89 -1.11 -14.31
N LYS A 32 3.28 -2.10 -13.67
CA LYS A 32 2.49 -3.14 -14.37
C LYS A 32 1.13 -2.65 -14.89
N GLY A 33 0.84 -1.36 -14.73
CA GLY A 33 -0.36 -0.72 -15.29
C GLY A 33 -1.66 -0.98 -14.55
N ARG A 34 -1.63 -1.69 -13.44
CA ARG A 34 -2.80 -1.97 -12.57
C ARG A 34 -2.36 -2.15 -11.13
N GLY A 35 -3.33 -2.04 -10.21
CA GLY A 35 -3.07 -2.18 -8.79
C GLY A 35 -2.54 -0.90 -8.16
N VAL A 36 -1.84 -1.03 -7.04
CA VAL A 36 -1.33 0.08 -6.25
C VAL A 36 0.19 0.02 -6.19
N LEU A 37 0.85 1.04 -6.71
CA LEU A 37 2.27 1.29 -6.49
C LEU A 37 2.44 2.19 -5.27
N ALA A 38 3.10 1.73 -4.22
CA ALA A 38 3.50 2.58 -3.11
C ALA A 38 4.83 3.29 -3.40
N LEU A 39 4.87 4.60 -3.19
CA LEU A 39 6.11 5.36 -3.05
C LEU A 39 6.45 5.40 -1.56
N TYR A 40 7.41 4.59 -1.15
CA TYR A 40 7.79 4.42 0.25
C TYR A 40 9.17 5.03 0.53
N GLY A 41 9.36 5.59 1.73
CA GLY A 41 10.61 6.17 2.18
C GLY A 41 10.40 7.20 3.27
N ARG A 42 11.47 7.62 3.94
CA ARG A 42 11.43 8.62 5.02
C ARG A 42 10.91 9.97 4.54
N SER A 43 10.48 10.82 5.46
CA SER A 43 10.14 12.21 5.15
C SER A 43 11.33 12.91 4.48
N GLY A 44 11.06 13.71 3.44
CA GLY A 44 12.11 14.36 2.66
C GLY A 44 12.76 13.51 1.56
N ALA A 45 12.42 12.23 1.39
CA ALA A 45 12.97 11.38 0.33
C ALA A 45 12.53 11.77 -1.11
N GLY A 46 11.64 12.77 -1.27
CA GLY A 46 11.21 13.26 -2.58
C GLY A 46 9.90 12.65 -3.10
N LYS A 47 9.21 11.82 -2.32
CA LYS A 47 7.97 11.12 -2.72
C LYS A 47 6.89 12.05 -3.29
N SER A 48 6.49 13.07 -2.52
CA SER A 48 5.46 14.05 -2.94
C SER A 48 5.89 14.88 -4.14
N THR A 49 7.19 15.17 -4.26
CA THR A 49 7.73 15.89 -5.43
C THR A 49 7.63 15.04 -6.69
N LEU A 50 8.00 13.76 -6.59
CA LEU A 50 7.83 12.80 -7.70
C LEU A 50 6.34 12.67 -8.07
N LEU A 51 5.46 12.54 -7.09
CA LEU A 51 4.02 12.46 -7.32
C LEU A 51 3.49 13.71 -8.06
N ARG A 52 3.90 14.91 -7.63
CA ARG A 52 3.53 16.19 -8.28
C ARG A 52 4.08 16.31 -9.69
N ALA A 53 5.28 15.81 -9.95
CA ALA A 53 5.86 15.77 -11.30
C ALA A 53 5.03 14.84 -12.22
N ILE A 54 4.66 13.65 -11.74
CA ILE A 54 3.77 12.73 -12.47
C ILE A 54 2.39 13.39 -12.71
N ALA A 55 1.88 14.14 -11.74
CA ALA A 55 0.62 14.88 -11.87
C ALA A 55 0.69 16.04 -12.86
N GLY A 56 1.89 16.51 -13.25
CA GLY A 56 2.07 17.71 -14.10
C GLY A 56 1.92 19.03 -13.34
N LEU A 57 2.07 19.01 -12.01
CA LEU A 57 2.00 20.21 -11.16
C LEU A 57 3.37 20.88 -10.96
N THR A 58 4.45 20.17 -11.21
CA THR A 58 5.80 20.72 -11.26
C THR A 58 6.40 20.39 -12.60
N SER A 59 6.90 21.41 -13.29
CA SER A 59 7.73 21.16 -14.47
C SER A 59 9.06 20.58 -13.97
N PRO A 60 9.46 19.39 -14.36
CA PRO A 60 10.82 18.96 -14.17
C PRO A 60 11.71 19.99 -14.87
N SER A 61 12.79 20.39 -14.24
CA SER A 61 13.83 21.09 -14.98
C SER A 61 14.17 20.23 -16.20
N ALA A 62 14.29 20.86 -17.35
CA ALA A 62 14.53 20.19 -18.63
C ALA A 62 15.90 19.49 -18.63
N SER A 63 16.04 18.43 -17.82
CA SER A 63 17.17 17.52 -17.93
C SER A 63 16.90 16.66 -19.18
N LYS A 64 17.83 16.75 -20.13
CA LYS A 64 17.79 15.94 -21.35
C LYS A 64 17.49 14.47 -20.98
N GLY A 65 16.46 13.90 -21.61
CA GLY A 65 16.06 12.52 -21.43
C GLY A 65 14.95 12.26 -20.41
N SER A 66 14.40 13.27 -19.72
CA SER A 66 13.23 13.08 -18.85
C SER A 66 12.00 12.71 -19.67
N ARG A 67 11.32 11.63 -19.29
CA ARG A 67 10.09 11.19 -19.94
C ARG A 67 9.07 10.64 -18.93
N VAL A 68 7.83 11.08 -19.07
CA VAL A 68 6.68 10.55 -18.33
C VAL A 68 5.60 10.18 -19.32
N SER A 69 5.16 8.92 -19.32
CA SER A 69 4.06 8.47 -20.17
C SER A 69 3.13 7.53 -19.39
N PHE A 70 1.85 7.55 -19.76
CA PHE A 70 0.84 6.69 -19.16
C PHE A 70 -0.08 6.12 -20.26
N ALA A 71 -0.24 4.80 -20.28
CA ALA A 71 -1.07 4.09 -21.27
C ALA A 71 -0.73 4.47 -22.74
N GLY A 72 0.57 4.62 -23.03
CA GLY A 72 1.06 5.03 -24.35
C GLY A 72 0.95 6.53 -24.66
N ASP A 73 0.29 7.30 -23.78
CA ASP A 73 0.15 8.74 -23.92
C ASP A 73 1.36 9.45 -23.26
N VAL A 74 2.13 10.18 -24.05
CA VAL A 74 3.29 10.95 -23.56
C VAL A 74 2.78 12.20 -22.86
N TRP A 75 3.04 12.28 -21.54
CA TRP A 75 2.68 13.45 -20.73
C TRP A 75 3.80 14.45 -20.66
N GLN A 76 5.03 13.99 -20.82
CA GLN A 76 6.20 14.82 -20.81
C GLN A 76 7.36 14.13 -21.49
N ASP A 77 8.10 14.88 -22.30
CA ASP A 77 9.43 14.57 -22.85
C ASP A 77 10.18 15.88 -23.14
N GLU A 78 11.20 15.84 -24.03
CA GLU A 78 11.97 17.03 -24.39
C GLU A 78 11.13 18.12 -25.08
N ASP A 79 10.10 17.70 -25.85
CA ASP A 79 9.28 18.59 -26.69
C ASP A 79 7.87 18.81 -26.13
N THR A 80 7.43 17.95 -25.21
CA THR A 80 6.04 17.91 -24.75
C THR A 80 5.93 18.11 -23.24
N PHE A 81 5.01 18.97 -22.82
CA PHE A 81 4.55 19.05 -21.43
C PHE A 81 3.04 19.20 -21.39
N LYS A 82 2.34 18.15 -20.96
CA LYS A 82 0.89 18.21 -20.67
C LYS A 82 0.65 18.75 -19.27
N ALA A 83 -0.15 19.79 -19.17
CA ALA A 83 -0.61 20.34 -17.90
C ALA A 83 -1.47 19.29 -17.14
N ALA A 84 -1.55 19.42 -15.82
CA ALA A 84 -2.21 18.43 -14.94
C ALA A 84 -3.66 18.12 -15.35
N GLU A 85 -4.42 19.13 -15.74
CA GLU A 85 -5.81 19.02 -16.19
C GLU A 85 -5.98 18.15 -17.46
N LEU A 86 -4.93 18.00 -18.27
CA LEU A 86 -4.95 17.22 -19.51
C LEU A 86 -4.46 15.78 -19.32
N ARG A 87 -3.89 15.43 -18.16
CA ARG A 87 -3.37 14.09 -17.88
C ARG A 87 -4.43 13.09 -17.45
N GLY A 88 -5.64 13.56 -17.07
CA GLY A 88 -6.71 12.71 -16.57
C GLY A 88 -6.37 12.03 -15.25
N VAL A 89 -5.53 12.66 -14.42
CA VAL A 89 -5.16 12.19 -13.09
C VAL A 89 -6.11 12.71 -12.03
N GLY A 90 -6.38 11.90 -11.02
CA GLY A 90 -7.06 12.33 -9.80
C GLY A 90 -6.06 12.44 -8.67
N LEU A 91 -5.93 13.59 -8.05
CA LEU A 91 -4.99 13.83 -6.97
C LEU A 91 -5.73 14.09 -5.66
N VAL A 92 -5.40 13.31 -4.63
CA VAL A 92 -5.85 13.48 -3.25
C VAL A 92 -4.65 13.95 -2.43
N PHE A 93 -4.72 15.16 -1.92
CA PHE A 93 -3.69 15.77 -1.08
C PHE A 93 -3.86 15.37 0.39
N GLN A 94 -2.82 15.58 1.18
CA GLN A 94 -2.87 15.45 2.64
C GLN A 94 -3.94 16.36 3.24
N ASP A 95 -3.99 17.63 2.80
CA ASP A 95 -5.02 18.58 3.19
C ASP A 95 -6.05 18.75 2.06
N GLN A 96 -7.30 18.38 2.34
CA GLN A 96 -8.36 18.43 1.35
C GLN A 96 -8.85 19.87 1.12
N GLN A 97 -8.66 20.35 -0.08
CA GLN A 97 -9.14 21.67 -0.48
C GLN A 97 -10.56 21.58 -1.05
N LEU A 98 -11.53 21.32 -0.16
CA LEU A 98 -12.93 21.37 -0.53
C LEU A 98 -13.39 22.83 -0.75
N LEU A 99 -14.34 23.03 -1.66
CA LEU A 99 -14.93 24.34 -1.93
C LEU A 99 -15.85 24.71 -0.76
N PRO A 100 -15.49 25.68 0.11
CA PRO A 100 -16.20 25.90 1.37
C PRO A 100 -17.57 26.56 1.18
N HIS A 101 -17.80 27.21 0.05
CA HIS A 101 -19.06 27.85 -0.33
C HIS A 101 -20.09 26.88 -0.92
N LEU A 102 -19.73 25.62 -1.13
CA LEU A 102 -20.61 24.57 -1.63
C LEU A 102 -20.82 23.50 -0.57
N SER A 103 -22.00 22.88 -0.53
CA SER A 103 -22.21 21.65 0.24
C SER A 103 -21.35 20.51 -0.31
N VAL A 104 -21.28 19.38 0.40
CA VAL A 104 -20.62 18.17 -0.11
C VAL A 104 -21.19 17.78 -1.47
N ARG A 105 -22.51 17.73 -1.61
CA ARG A 105 -23.20 17.47 -2.89
C ARG A 105 -22.74 18.45 -3.98
N GLY A 106 -22.66 19.75 -3.65
CA GLY A 106 -22.19 20.79 -4.57
C GLY A 106 -20.73 20.57 -5.02
N ASN A 107 -19.85 20.17 -4.09
CA ASN A 107 -18.45 19.81 -4.40
C ASN A 107 -18.35 18.63 -5.39
N LEU A 108 -19.16 17.60 -5.18
CA LEU A 108 -19.19 16.45 -6.08
C LEU A 108 -19.79 16.80 -7.45
N GLN A 109 -20.89 17.58 -7.48
CA GLN A 109 -21.49 18.05 -8.73
C GLN A 109 -20.54 18.95 -9.53
N TYR A 110 -19.75 19.77 -8.84
CA TYR A 110 -18.72 20.59 -9.49
C TYR A 110 -17.67 19.71 -10.22
N ALA A 111 -17.21 18.63 -9.59
CA ALA A 111 -16.27 17.67 -10.20
C ALA A 111 -16.94 16.91 -11.34
N PHE A 112 -18.16 16.38 -11.14
CA PHE A 112 -18.89 15.60 -12.13
C PHE A 112 -19.09 16.35 -13.46
N LYS A 113 -19.44 17.65 -13.39
CA LYS A 113 -19.62 18.50 -14.58
C LYS A 113 -18.32 18.70 -15.38
N ARG A 114 -17.17 18.39 -14.80
CA ARG A 114 -15.82 18.55 -15.41
C ARG A 114 -15.17 17.23 -15.76
N ALA A 115 -15.85 16.11 -15.48
CA ALA A 115 -15.34 14.79 -15.80
C ALA A 115 -15.14 14.63 -17.31
N HIS A 116 -13.97 14.16 -17.71
CA HIS A 116 -13.60 13.96 -19.12
C HIS A 116 -14.30 12.77 -19.77
N GLN A 117 -14.77 11.82 -18.97
CA GLN A 117 -15.46 10.61 -19.44
C GLN A 117 -16.68 10.30 -18.55
N PRO A 118 -17.88 10.77 -18.88
CA PRO A 118 -19.04 10.62 -18.00
C PRO A 118 -19.61 9.19 -17.88
N ALA A 119 -19.01 8.19 -18.50
CA ALA A 119 -19.60 6.85 -18.66
C ALA A 119 -18.99 5.75 -17.74
N GLY A 120 -18.06 6.05 -16.84
CA GLY A 120 -17.35 5.02 -16.08
C GLY A 120 -17.99 4.72 -14.71
N MET A 121 -17.69 5.54 -13.71
CA MET A 121 -18.15 5.35 -12.32
C MET A 121 -19.49 6.07 -12.12
N LYS A 122 -20.49 5.36 -11.57
CA LYS A 122 -21.78 5.97 -11.22
C LYS A 122 -21.67 6.75 -9.93
N TRP A 123 -22.42 7.82 -9.85
CA TRP A 123 -22.50 8.68 -8.66
C TRP A 123 -22.78 7.89 -7.38
N GLU A 124 -23.80 7.04 -7.43
CA GLU A 124 -24.25 6.23 -6.30
C GLU A 124 -23.16 5.24 -5.84
N GLU A 125 -22.45 4.64 -6.77
CA GLU A 125 -21.36 3.71 -6.48
C GLU A 125 -20.20 4.40 -5.74
N VAL A 126 -19.84 5.62 -6.16
CA VAL A 126 -18.77 6.40 -5.49
C VAL A 126 -19.20 6.85 -4.10
N VAL A 127 -20.42 7.36 -3.97
CA VAL A 127 -20.99 7.82 -2.68
C VAL A 127 -21.02 6.66 -1.69
N GLN A 128 -21.52 5.48 -2.11
CA GLN A 128 -21.56 4.28 -1.28
C GLN A 128 -20.17 3.77 -0.93
N ALA A 129 -19.25 3.68 -1.91
CA ALA A 129 -17.90 3.18 -1.69
C ALA A 129 -17.11 4.04 -0.69
N THR A 130 -17.34 5.36 -0.69
CA THR A 130 -16.67 6.31 0.21
C THR A 130 -17.42 6.55 1.51
N GLY A 131 -18.67 6.06 1.64
CA GLY A 131 -19.50 6.15 2.84
C GLY A 131 -19.83 7.59 3.22
N ILE A 132 -20.21 8.44 2.25
CA ILE A 132 -20.48 9.86 2.45
C ILE A 132 -21.97 10.21 2.30
N ASP A 133 -22.87 9.22 2.21
CA ASP A 133 -24.30 9.44 2.01
C ASP A 133 -24.90 10.45 2.99
N ALA A 134 -24.62 10.26 4.28
CA ALA A 134 -25.12 11.13 5.35
C ALA A 134 -24.46 12.53 5.39
N LEU A 135 -23.43 12.74 4.56
CA LEU A 135 -22.67 14.00 4.54
C LEU A 135 -23.09 14.92 3.39
N LEU A 136 -23.86 14.45 2.41
CA LEU A 136 -24.10 15.11 1.14
C LEU A 136 -24.62 16.54 1.28
N ASP A 137 -25.47 16.80 2.25
CA ASP A 137 -26.11 18.12 2.44
C ASP A 137 -25.38 18.99 3.47
N ARG A 138 -24.30 18.48 4.07
CA ARG A 138 -23.44 19.24 5.01
C ARG A 138 -22.46 20.15 4.26
N HIS A 139 -21.95 21.16 4.96
CA HIS A 139 -20.89 22.03 4.46
C HIS A 139 -19.50 21.53 4.90
N PRO A 140 -18.44 21.70 4.08
CA PRO A 140 -17.08 21.25 4.39
C PRO A 140 -16.56 21.73 5.76
N THR A 141 -16.91 22.94 6.15
CA THR A 141 -16.50 23.55 7.44
C THR A 141 -17.08 22.86 8.67
N THR A 142 -18.11 22.03 8.51
CA THR A 142 -18.76 21.27 9.60
C THR A 142 -18.28 19.82 9.68
N LEU A 143 -17.36 19.42 8.80
CA LEU A 143 -16.86 18.07 8.70
C LEU A 143 -15.60 17.88 9.56
N SER A 144 -15.45 16.70 10.17
CA SER A 144 -14.18 16.26 10.76
C SER A 144 -13.12 16.06 9.68
N GLY A 145 -11.83 16.00 10.05
CA GLY A 145 -10.74 15.75 9.11
C GLY A 145 -10.91 14.46 8.31
N GLY A 146 -11.34 13.36 8.96
CA GLY A 146 -11.61 12.10 8.29
C GLY A 146 -12.80 12.16 7.31
N GLU A 147 -13.86 12.91 7.66
CA GLU A 147 -14.99 13.16 6.76
C GLU A 147 -14.56 14.00 5.56
N GLN A 148 -13.73 15.03 5.76
CA GLN A 148 -13.19 15.85 4.67
C GLN A 148 -12.32 15.00 3.71
N GLN A 149 -11.49 14.08 4.24
CA GLN A 149 -10.70 13.16 3.43
C GLN A 149 -11.59 12.23 2.59
N ARG A 150 -12.66 11.67 3.17
CA ARG A 150 -13.61 10.83 2.43
C ARG A 150 -14.34 11.61 1.32
N VAL A 151 -14.75 12.82 1.60
CA VAL A 151 -15.37 13.71 0.60
C VAL A 151 -14.38 14.11 -0.49
N GLY A 152 -13.13 14.41 -0.14
CA GLY A 152 -12.05 14.69 -1.09
C GLY A 152 -11.78 13.53 -2.03
N LEU A 153 -11.70 12.31 -1.49
CA LEU A 153 -11.56 11.08 -2.29
C LEU A 153 -12.76 10.89 -3.22
N ALA A 154 -13.99 11.04 -2.70
CA ALA A 154 -15.20 10.92 -3.51
C ALA A 154 -15.24 11.94 -4.65
N ARG A 155 -14.89 13.21 -4.37
CA ARG A 155 -14.82 14.26 -5.39
C ARG A 155 -13.79 13.94 -6.48
N THR A 156 -12.67 13.35 -6.09
CA THR A 156 -11.63 12.93 -7.03
C THR A 156 -12.10 11.76 -7.90
N LEU A 157 -12.77 10.77 -7.32
CA LEU A 157 -13.32 9.62 -8.05
C LEU A 157 -14.46 10.01 -9.00
N ILE A 158 -15.34 10.92 -8.59
CA ILE A 158 -16.43 11.45 -9.43
C ILE A 158 -15.92 12.13 -10.70
N ASN A 159 -14.72 12.70 -10.67
CA ASN A 159 -14.05 13.25 -11.84
C ASN A 159 -13.54 12.18 -12.82
N GLN A 160 -13.69 10.89 -12.49
CA GLN A 160 -13.36 9.74 -13.33
C GLN A 160 -11.88 9.68 -13.79
N PRO A 161 -10.94 9.66 -12.85
CA PRO A 161 -9.53 9.67 -13.18
C PRO A 161 -9.09 8.35 -13.82
N ARG A 162 -8.13 8.43 -14.75
CA ARG A 162 -7.44 7.26 -15.34
C ARG A 162 -6.34 6.71 -14.43
N LEU A 163 -5.79 7.56 -13.56
CA LEU A 163 -4.77 7.25 -12.55
C LEU A 163 -5.07 8.02 -11.28
N LEU A 164 -5.10 7.36 -10.13
CA LEU A 164 -5.34 7.97 -8.82
C LEU A 164 -4.01 8.16 -8.09
N LEU A 165 -3.74 9.39 -7.69
CA LEU A 165 -2.54 9.80 -6.97
C LEU A 165 -2.93 10.19 -5.54
N LEU A 166 -2.33 9.57 -4.53
CA LEU A 166 -2.66 9.74 -3.11
C LEU A 166 -1.40 10.19 -2.35
N ASP A 167 -1.35 11.46 -1.95
CA ASP A 167 -0.20 12.06 -1.24
C ASP A 167 -0.43 12.05 0.27
N GLU A 168 0.10 11.05 0.96
CA GLU A 168 -0.03 10.82 2.41
C GLU A 168 -1.47 11.01 2.95
N PRO A 169 -2.49 10.36 2.36
CA PRO A 169 -3.90 10.68 2.65
C PRO A 169 -4.35 10.33 4.07
N LEU A 170 -3.54 9.58 4.82
CA LEU A 170 -3.82 9.13 6.18
C LEU A 170 -3.01 9.85 7.26
N ALA A 171 -2.06 10.72 6.89
CA ALA A 171 -1.05 11.24 7.82
C ALA A 171 -1.63 12.06 8.98
N SER A 172 -2.65 12.88 8.72
CA SER A 172 -3.25 13.79 9.70
C SER A 172 -4.45 13.22 10.48
N LEU A 173 -4.74 11.91 10.29
CA LEU A 173 -5.92 11.29 10.87
C LEU A 173 -5.62 10.58 12.19
N ASP A 174 -6.61 10.62 13.09
CA ASP A 174 -6.62 9.77 14.28
C ASP A 174 -6.68 8.28 13.91
N PRO A 175 -6.35 7.35 14.83
CA PRO A 175 -6.31 5.92 14.52
C PRO A 175 -7.62 5.34 13.96
N SER A 176 -8.78 5.80 14.46
CA SER A 176 -10.10 5.32 14.03
C SER A 176 -10.41 5.78 12.60
N ALA A 177 -10.26 7.08 12.34
CA ALA A 177 -10.46 7.66 11.01
C ALA A 177 -9.48 7.08 9.98
N ARG A 178 -8.23 6.82 10.38
CA ARG A 178 -7.21 6.15 9.54
C ARG A 178 -7.64 4.75 9.14
N GLN A 179 -8.10 3.93 10.09
CA GLN A 179 -8.60 2.59 9.79
C GLN A 179 -9.83 2.62 8.87
N GLN A 180 -10.76 3.53 9.09
CA GLN A 180 -11.94 3.71 8.24
C GLN A 180 -11.53 4.08 6.81
N LEU A 181 -10.64 5.07 6.63
CA LEU A 181 -10.22 5.51 5.30
C LEU A 181 -9.39 4.43 4.59
N MET A 182 -8.56 3.66 5.31
CA MET A 182 -7.86 2.50 4.75
C MET A 182 -8.83 1.46 4.21
N SER A 183 -9.89 1.12 4.95
CA SER A 183 -10.94 0.20 4.50
C SER A 183 -11.68 0.72 3.26
N ILE A 184 -11.87 2.03 3.16
CA ILE A 184 -12.45 2.68 1.97
C ILE A 184 -11.49 2.56 0.78
N LEU A 185 -10.18 2.82 0.97
CA LEU A 185 -9.19 2.69 -0.11
C LEU A 185 -9.11 1.25 -0.64
N LEU A 186 -9.15 0.24 0.23
CA LEU A 186 -9.22 -1.17 -0.16
C LEU A 186 -10.48 -1.48 -0.97
N ARG A 187 -11.64 -0.93 -0.58
CA ARG A 187 -12.89 -1.06 -1.31
C ARG A 187 -12.82 -0.39 -2.68
N VAL A 188 -12.28 0.82 -2.75
CA VAL A 188 -12.07 1.58 -4.00
C VAL A 188 -11.14 0.79 -4.94
N LYS A 189 -10.03 0.23 -4.43
CA LYS A 189 -9.12 -0.65 -5.18
C LYS A 189 -9.84 -1.84 -5.79
N ALA A 190 -10.64 -2.55 -4.99
CA ALA A 190 -11.35 -3.75 -5.43
C ALA A 190 -12.46 -3.45 -6.45
N GLN A 191 -13.24 -2.39 -6.21
CA GLN A 191 -14.45 -2.07 -6.97
C GLN A 191 -14.12 -1.37 -8.30
N PHE A 192 -13.29 -0.34 -8.29
CA PHE A 192 -13.08 0.51 -9.47
C PHE A 192 -11.87 0.11 -10.31
N LYS A 193 -10.92 -0.66 -9.73
CA LYS A 193 -9.72 -1.16 -10.42
C LYS A 193 -8.88 -0.08 -11.11
N ILE A 194 -8.93 1.16 -10.61
CA ILE A 194 -8.13 2.27 -11.11
C ILE A 194 -6.69 2.04 -10.65
N PRO A 195 -5.68 2.20 -11.53
CA PRO A 195 -4.29 2.25 -11.10
C PRO A 195 -4.08 3.36 -10.07
N MET A 196 -3.31 3.07 -9.01
CA MET A 196 -3.07 4.02 -7.93
C MET A 196 -1.59 4.18 -7.67
N ILE A 197 -1.16 5.42 -7.36
CA ILE A 197 0.12 5.69 -6.71
C ILE A 197 -0.19 6.18 -5.30
N TYR A 198 0.35 5.49 -4.31
CA TYR A 198 0.13 5.75 -2.89
C TYR A 198 1.43 6.18 -2.22
N VAL A 199 1.51 7.42 -1.76
CA VAL A 199 2.66 7.91 -1.00
C VAL A 199 2.44 7.67 0.48
N SER A 200 3.37 7.00 1.13
CA SER A 200 3.40 6.87 2.59
C SER A 200 4.84 6.68 3.09
N HIS A 201 5.06 7.05 4.34
CA HIS A 201 6.26 6.72 5.09
C HIS A 201 6.00 5.60 6.12
N ARG A 202 4.77 5.06 6.17
CA ARG A 202 4.33 4.03 7.11
C ARG A 202 4.23 2.68 6.40
N TRP A 203 4.99 1.71 6.90
CA TRP A 203 5.04 0.38 6.31
C TRP A 203 3.75 -0.42 6.49
N ASP A 204 3.06 -0.26 7.61
CA ASP A 204 1.78 -0.92 7.88
C ASP A 204 0.69 -0.51 6.86
N GLU A 205 0.69 0.73 6.41
CA GLU A 205 -0.20 1.21 5.34
C GLU A 205 0.17 0.60 3.98
N VAL A 206 1.47 0.58 3.67
CA VAL A 206 2.00 0.01 2.42
C VAL A 206 1.66 -1.47 2.30
N ILE A 207 1.91 -2.27 3.34
CA ILE A 207 1.60 -3.72 3.34
C ILE A 207 0.12 -3.98 3.08
N ARG A 208 -0.77 -3.17 3.64
CA ARG A 208 -2.22 -3.37 3.47
C ARG A 208 -2.70 -3.07 2.05
N LEU A 209 -2.19 -2.01 1.44
CA LEU A 209 -2.76 -1.45 0.21
C LEU A 209 -1.97 -1.79 -1.06
N ALA A 210 -0.63 -1.77 -1.00
CA ALA A 210 0.23 -1.84 -2.18
C ALA A 210 0.30 -3.25 -2.81
N ASP A 211 0.62 -3.29 -4.08
CA ASP A 211 0.96 -4.49 -4.83
C ASP A 211 2.45 -4.47 -5.20
N ASP A 212 2.95 -3.31 -5.59
CA ASP A 212 4.36 -3.05 -5.86
C ASP A 212 4.83 -1.84 -5.03
N VAL A 213 6.12 -1.76 -4.75
CA VAL A 213 6.73 -0.70 -3.94
C VAL A 213 7.93 -0.12 -4.67
N LEU A 214 7.97 1.20 -4.75
CA LEU A 214 9.14 1.97 -5.12
C LEU A 214 9.74 2.55 -3.85
N TRP A 215 10.87 2.01 -3.41
CA TRP A 215 11.59 2.52 -2.25
C TRP A 215 12.50 3.67 -2.66
N LEU A 216 12.23 4.83 -2.09
CA LEU A 216 12.97 6.07 -2.31
C LEU A 216 13.82 6.41 -1.09
N GLU A 217 15.08 6.69 -1.32
CA GLU A 217 16.02 7.17 -0.31
C GLU A 217 16.88 8.28 -0.87
N ASN A 218 16.94 9.43 -0.17
CA ASN A 218 17.76 10.59 -0.56
C ASN A 218 17.56 11.06 -2.02
N GLY A 219 16.33 11.02 -2.51
CA GLY A 219 15.99 11.44 -3.88
C GLY A 219 16.30 10.41 -4.96
N GLN A 220 16.72 9.20 -4.60
CA GLN A 220 17.03 8.12 -5.55
C GLN A 220 16.13 6.92 -5.35
N VAL A 221 15.85 6.20 -6.42
CA VAL A 221 15.23 4.89 -6.34
C VAL A 221 16.24 3.89 -5.81
N LYS A 222 16.02 3.41 -4.60
CA LYS A 222 16.82 2.36 -3.99
C LYS A 222 16.45 1.00 -4.56
N GLN A 223 15.15 0.74 -4.66
CA GLN A 223 14.62 -0.52 -5.18
C GLN A 223 13.18 -0.34 -5.69
N TYR A 224 12.85 -1.08 -6.76
CA TYR A 224 11.49 -1.31 -7.23
C TYR A 224 11.22 -2.80 -7.24
N ALA A 225 10.22 -3.25 -6.48
CA ALA A 225 9.91 -4.67 -6.34
C ALA A 225 8.43 -4.89 -6.01
N SER A 226 7.97 -6.14 -6.17
CA SER A 226 6.67 -6.53 -5.60
C SER A 226 6.70 -6.40 -4.08
N LEU A 227 5.55 -6.07 -3.50
CA LEU A 227 5.42 -5.96 -2.05
C LEU A 227 5.88 -7.24 -1.33
N SER A 228 5.49 -8.42 -1.85
CA SER A 228 5.84 -9.71 -1.27
C SER A 228 7.35 -9.98 -1.25
N ALA A 229 8.08 -9.51 -2.25
CA ALA A 229 9.53 -9.64 -2.29
C ALA A 229 10.22 -8.68 -1.31
N LEU A 230 9.77 -7.41 -1.29
CA LEU A 230 10.37 -6.37 -0.46
C LEU A 230 10.06 -6.57 1.03
N ALA A 231 8.88 -7.10 1.37
CA ALA A 231 8.47 -7.36 2.75
C ALA A 231 9.34 -8.41 3.48
N VAL A 232 10.12 -9.19 2.74
CA VAL A 232 11.05 -10.19 3.31
C VAL A 232 12.51 -9.93 2.92
N ASP A 233 12.79 -8.74 2.44
CA ASP A 233 14.13 -8.26 2.14
C ASP A 233 14.83 -7.83 3.43
N PHE A 234 16.07 -8.27 3.64
CA PHE A 234 16.82 -7.98 4.86
C PHE A 234 17.19 -6.49 4.96
N GLU A 235 17.58 -5.86 3.85
CA GLU A 235 17.92 -4.44 3.83
C GLU A 235 16.68 -3.60 4.19
N MET A 236 15.51 -3.95 3.64
CA MET A 236 14.25 -3.30 3.99
C MET A 236 13.88 -3.52 5.45
N ALA A 237 14.02 -4.72 5.99
CA ALA A 237 13.72 -5.01 7.40
C ALA A 237 14.64 -4.19 8.34
N ASN A 238 15.92 -4.09 8.02
CA ASN A 238 16.88 -3.27 8.77
C ASN A 238 16.56 -1.76 8.67
N TYR A 239 16.09 -1.31 7.50
CA TYR A 239 15.65 0.08 7.30
C TYR A 239 14.42 0.43 8.14
N GLN A 240 13.46 -0.49 8.27
CA GLN A 240 12.21 -0.31 9.00
C GLN A 240 12.38 -0.47 10.52
N GLN A 241 13.40 -1.19 10.97
CA GLN A 241 13.66 -1.47 12.38
C GLN A 241 12.43 -2.09 13.10
N ASP A 242 11.93 -1.44 14.14
CA ASP A 242 10.80 -1.93 14.95
C ASP A 242 9.46 -2.00 14.19
N GLU A 243 9.34 -1.33 13.05
CA GLU A 243 8.14 -1.37 12.22
C GLU A 243 8.15 -2.52 11.20
N ALA A 244 9.25 -3.26 11.10
CA ALA A 244 9.40 -4.31 10.12
C ALA A 244 8.31 -5.38 10.25
N ALA A 245 7.64 -5.65 9.13
CA ALA A 245 6.57 -6.61 9.03
C ALA A 245 6.56 -7.26 7.66
N CYS A 246 6.09 -8.48 7.58
CA CYS A 246 5.89 -9.23 6.35
C CYS A 246 4.42 -9.57 6.13
N LEU A 247 4.14 -10.09 4.95
CA LEU A 247 2.82 -10.39 4.45
C LEU A 247 2.66 -11.90 4.27
N LEU A 248 1.62 -12.47 4.86
CA LEU A 248 1.08 -13.77 4.45
C LEU A 248 -0.29 -13.58 3.79
N ILE A 249 -0.61 -14.43 2.84
CA ILE A 249 -1.88 -14.43 2.13
C ILE A 249 -2.57 -15.76 2.43
N GLY A 250 -3.79 -15.71 2.93
CA GLY A 250 -4.56 -16.91 3.21
C GLY A 250 -6.05 -16.72 2.93
N ARG A 251 -6.77 -17.84 2.88
CA ARG A 251 -8.21 -17.88 2.62
C ARG A 251 -8.96 -18.14 3.91
N ALA A 252 -9.93 -17.29 4.26
CA ALA A 252 -10.81 -17.52 5.39
C ALA A 252 -11.71 -18.74 5.11
N VAL A 253 -11.71 -19.74 6.01
CA VAL A 253 -12.44 -20.99 5.83
C VAL A 253 -13.51 -21.21 6.88
N HIS A 254 -13.29 -20.75 8.11
CA HIS A 254 -14.21 -20.91 9.23
C HIS A 254 -14.17 -19.69 10.14
N ALA A 255 -15.34 -19.29 10.68
CA ALA A 255 -15.44 -18.26 11.72
C ALA A 255 -16.01 -18.88 12.99
N ASP A 256 -15.23 -18.83 14.06
CA ASP A 256 -15.66 -19.15 15.41
C ASP A 256 -16.17 -17.87 16.09
N LEU A 257 -17.48 -17.69 16.09
CA LEU A 257 -18.12 -16.52 16.66
C LEU A 257 -18.05 -16.48 18.19
N ASP A 258 -17.96 -17.62 18.85
CA ASP A 258 -17.90 -17.72 20.31
C ASP A 258 -16.53 -17.26 20.83
N GLN A 259 -15.46 -17.57 20.10
CA GLN A 259 -14.10 -17.15 20.43
C GLN A 259 -13.67 -15.86 19.71
N ALA A 260 -14.51 -15.32 18.83
CA ALA A 260 -14.23 -14.17 17.99
C ALA A 260 -12.97 -14.34 17.12
N LEU A 261 -12.82 -15.53 16.53
CA LEU A 261 -11.68 -15.91 15.69
C LEU A 261 -12.14 -16.33 14.29
N THR A 262 -11.28 -16.10 13.29
CA THR A 262 -11.44 -16.68 11.95
C THR A 262 -10.24 -17.55 11.63
N GLU A 263 -10.48 -18.75 11.13
CA GLU A 263 -9.46 -19.64 10.60
C GLU A 263 -9.11 -19.25 9.17
N ILE A 264 -7.81 -19.03 8.93
CA ILE A 264 -7.23 -18.67 7.65
C ILE A 264 -6.33 -19.81 7.17
N GLU A 265 -6.66 -20.40 6.06
CA GLU A 265 -5.90 -21.44 5.38
C GLU A 265 -4.71 -20.84 4.61
N ILE A 266 -3.51 -21.40 4.80
CA ILE A 266 -2.25 -21.02 4.15
C ILE A 266 -1.60 -22.30 3.62
N GLY A 267 -1.82 -22.62 2.34
CA GLY A 267 -1.44 -23.93 1.79
C GLY A 267 -2.15 -25.06 2.53
N ASP A 268 -1.40 -26.02 3.05
CA ASP A 268 -1.91 -27.18 3.82
C ASP A 268 -1.97 -26.91 5.34
N GLN A 269 -1.73 -25.68 5.77
CA GLN A 269 -1.73 -25.26 7.18
C GLN A 269 -2.77 -24.18 7.42
N SER A 270 -3.08 -23.89 8.68
CA SER A 270 -4.02 -22.82 9.03
C SER A 270 -3.51 -21.94 10.18
N MET A 271 -4.09 -20.75 10.27
CA MET A 271 -3.87 -19.78 11.34
C MET A 271 -5.20 -19.21 11.84
N TRP A 272 -5.27 -18.90 13.12
CA TRP A 272 -6.40 -18.22 13.75
C TRP A 272 -6.15 -16.73 13.88
N VAL A 273 -7.07 -15.90 13.40
CA VAL A 273 -6.99 -14.44 13.41
C VAL A 273 -8.13 -13.87 14.25
N PRO A 274 -7.89 -12.89 15.16
CA PRO A 274 -8.92 -12.33 16.04
C PRO A 274 -9.80 -11.31 15.32
N ASP A 275 -10.48 -11.72 14.27
CA ASP A 275 -11.45 -10.94 13.53
C ASP A 275 -12.54 -11.86 12.96
N PRO A 276 -13.69 -12.00 13.63
CA PRO A 276 -14.78 -12.87 13.19
C PRO A 276 -15.57 -12.28 12.00
N THR A 277 -15.24 -11.07 11.54
CA THR A 277 -15.97 -10.38 10.46
C THR A 277 -15.34 -10.60 9.09
N LEU A 278 -14.22 -11.33 9.02
CA LEU A 278 -13.58 -11.63 7.76
C LEU A 278 -14.50 -12.46 6.86
N GLY A 279 -14.60 -12.06 5.60
CA GLY A 279 -15.43 -12.74 4.61
C GLY A 279 -14.96 -14.17 4.37
N ILE A 280 -15.79 -15.15 4.72
CA ILE A 280 -15.50 -16.58 4.50
C ILE A 280 -15.36 -16.85 2.99
N HIS A 281 -14.42 -17.72 2.64
CA HIS A 281 -14.00 -18.05 1.27
C HIS A 281 -13.32 -16.91 0.51
N GLN A 282 -13.07 -15.77 1.17
CA GLN A 282 -12.29 -14.68 0.61
C GLN A 282 -10.80 -14.80 0.99
N THR A 283 -9.95 -14.24 0.12
CA THR A 283 -8.51 -14.14 0.36
C THR A 283 -8.20 -12.88 1.15
N HIS A 284 -7.44 -13.03 2.23
CA HIS A 284 -7.05 -11.95 3.12
C HIS A 284 -5.54 -11.80 3.18
N ARG A 285 -5.08 -10.57 3.41
CA ARG A 285 -3.69 -10.23 3.68
C ARG A 285 -3.48 -10.17 5.18
N LEU A 286 -2.50 -10.91 5.69
CA LEU A 286 -2.13 -10.95 7.10
C LEU A 286 -0.81 -10.22 7.28
N LEU A 287 -0.82 -9.12 8.03
CA LEU A 287 0.39 -8.40 8.41
C LEU A 287 1.00 -9.05 9.65
N ILE A 288 2.26 -9.48 9.55
CA ILE A 288 2.98 -10.16 10.63
C ILE A 288 4.24 -9.37 10.94
N ARG A 289 4.31 -8.80 12.16
CA ARG A 289 5.53 -8.15 12.63
C ARG A 289 6.62 -9.17 12.89
N ILE A 290 7.80 -8.95 12.35
CA ILE A 290 8.90 -9.92 12.40
C ILE A 290 9.38 -10.24 13.82
N GLN A 291 9.22 -9.30 14.78
CA GLN A 291 9.55 -9.48 16.20
C GLN A 291 8.57 -10.41 16.92
N ASN A 292 7.38 -10.61 16.36
CA ASN A 292 6.31 -11.44 16.95
C ASN A 292 6.33 -12.88 16.41
N VAL A 293 7.34 -13.23 15.64
CA VAL A 293 7.57 -14.57 15.12
C VAL A 293 8.61 -15.28 15.99
N GLY A 294 8.18 -16.21 16.82
CA GLY A 294 9.05 -17.09 17.57
C GLY A 294 9.45 -18.31 16.74
N LEU A 295 10.65 -18.87 16.98
CA LEU A 295 11.11 -20.08 16.30
C LEU A 295 11.40 -21.19 17.28
N SER A 296 10.97 -22.42 16.95
CA SER A 296 11.28 -23.65 17.69
C SER A 296 11.56 -24.81 16.71
N LEU A 297 12.35 -25.81 17.17
CA LEU A 297 12.67 -27.01 16.38
C LEU A 297 11.57 -28.07 16.45
N ILE A 298 10.69 -27.96 17.45
CA ILE A 298 9.56 -28.87 17.67
C ILE A 298 8.29 -28.05 17.81
N GLU A 299 7.18 -28.60 17.39
CA GLU A 299 5.87 -27.98 17.57
C GLU A 299 5.52 -27.91 19.06
N GLN A 300 5.14 -26.71 19.52
CA GLN A 300 4.78 -26.49 20.92
C GLN A 300 3.28 -26.67 21.11
N GLN A 301 2.88 -27.76 21.76
CA GLN A 301 1.47 -28.08 22.02
C GLN A 301 0.91 -27.38 23.27
N ASP A 302 1.71 -27.22 24.32
CA ASP A 302 1.32 -26.57 25.59
C ASP A 302 1.74 -25.10 25.59
N SER A 303 1.17 -24.30 24.70
CA SER A 303 1.51 -22.88 24.53
C SER A 303 0.25 -22.02 24.44
N SER A 304 0.34 -20.78 24.95
CA SER A 304 -0.71 -19.77 24.73
C SER A 304 -0.68 -19.20 23.29
N VAL A 305 0.25 -19.62 22.46
CA VAL A 305 0.34 -19.23 21.05
C VAL A 305 -0.45 -20.24 20.22
N LEU A 306 -1.55 -19.78 19.62
CA LEU A 306 -2.44 -20.62 18.83
C LEU A 306 -1.84 -21.02 17.47
N ASN A 307 -1.06 -20.11 16.87
CA ASN A 307 -0.58 -20.28 15.51
C ASN A 307 0.84 -20.81 15.51
N SER A 308 1.04 -21.97 14.89
CA SER A 308 2.33 -22.61 14.68
C SER A 308 2.40 -23.08 13.23
N LEU A 309 3.23 -22.43 12.41
CA LEU A 309 3.42 -22.80 11.02
C LEU A 309 4.73 -23.56 10.86
N ARG A 310 4.67 -24.73 10.22
CA ARG A 310 5.87 -25.47 9.81
C ARG A 310 6.49 -24.75 8.62
N CYS A 311 7.74 -24.34 8.76
CA CYS A 311 8.47 -23.59 7.77
C CYS A 311 9.87 -24.15 7.58
N LYS A 312 10.52 -23.81 6.48
CA LYS A 312 11.91 -24.15 6.18
C LYS A 312 12.74 -22.86 6.16
N ILE A 313 13.90 -22.87 6.81
CA ILE A 313 14.84 -21.75 6.76
C ILE A 313 15.45 -21.65 5.37
N VAL A 314 15.31 -20.48 4.76
CA VAL A 314 15.85 -20.17 3.43
C VAL A 314 17.19 -19.46 3.52
N ASP A 315 17.28 -18.49 4.45
CA ASP A 315 18.44 -17.62 4.61
C ASP A 315 18.48 -16.99 6.01
N ILE A 316 19.66 -16.60 6.47
CA ILE A 316 19.86 -15.97 7.77
C ILE A 316 20.87 -14.83 7.62
N GLU A 317 20.49 -13.64 8.10
CA GLU A 317 21.40 -12.51 8.26
C GLU A 317 21.70 -12.30 9.74
N LEU A 318 22.98 -12.39 10.13
CA LEU A 318 23.42 -12.20 11.50
C LEU A 318 23.80 -10.74 11.75
N GLY A 319 23.08 -10.08 12.68
CA GLY A 319 23.45 -8.78 13.21
C GLY A 319 24.26 -8.91 14.52
N GLU A 320 24.51 -7.78 15.18
CA GLU A 320 25.26 -7.76 16.46
C GLU A 320 24.48 -8.45 17.59
N ALA A 321 23.24 -8.06 17.83
CA ALA A 321 22.38 -8.58 18.90
C ALA A 321 21.27 -9.52 18.40
N THR A 322 20.81 -9.33 17.18
CA THR A 322 19.69 -10.06 16.57
C THR A 322 20.11 -10.75 15.28
N ALA A 323 19.32 -11.72 14.84
CA ALA A 323 19.40 -12.36 13.54
C ALA A 323 18.05 -12.25 12.84
N LEU A 324 18.06 -11.95 11.56
CA LEU A 324 16.91 -12.01 10.67
C LEU A 324 16.91 -13.37 9.98
N VAL A 325 15.83 -14.12 10.13
CA VAL A 325 15.66 -15.47 9.58
C VAL A 325 14.55 -15.44 8.54
N ARG A 326 14.89 -15.71 7.28
CA ARG A 326 13.92 -15.82 6.19
C ARG A 326 13.44 -17.26 6.09
N LEU A 327 12.14 -17.43 6.15
CA LEU A 327 11.45 -18.71 6.16
C LEU A 327 10.63 -18.91 4.88
N ASP A 328 10.47 -20.13 4.48
CA ASP A 328 9.48 -20.59 3.51
C ASP A 328 8.37 -21.33 4.23
N CYS A 329 7.14 -20.84 4.10
CA CYS A 329 5.94 -21.40 4.65
C CYS A 329 4.97 -21.65 3.49
N GLU A 330 4.85 -22.89 3.02
CA GLU A 330 3.97 -23.28 1.90
C GLU A 330 4.18 -22.40 0.63
N GLY A 331 5.44 -22.14 0.27
CA GLY A 331 5.78 -21.30 -0.88
C GLY A 331 5.65 -19.79 -0.65
N GLN A 332 5.17 -19.38 0.51
CA GLN A 332 5.16 -17.97 0.93
C GLN A 332 6.35 -17.67 1.83
N ARG A 333 6.85 -16.45 1.76
CA ARG A 333 8.01 -16.02 2.55
C ARG A 333 7.56 -15.30 3.81
N LEU A 334 8.15 -15.70 4.94
CA LEU A 334 8.00 -15.07 6.24
C LEU A 334 9.37 -14.64 6.76
N LEU A 335 9.44 -13.59 7.56
CA LEU A 335 10.65 -13.12 8.22
C LEU A 335 10.46 -13.18 9.73
N ALA A 336 11.45 -13.70 10.43
CA ALA A 336 11.51 -13.72 11.90
C ALA A 336 12.74 -12.96 12.37
N GLN A 337 12.58 -12.13 13.41
CA GLN A 337 13.69 -11.52 14.12
C GLN A 337 13.88 -12.23 15.46
N VAL A 338 15.02 -12.89 15.63
CA VAL A 338 15.38 -13.59 16.88
C VAL A 338 16.67 -13.02 17.46
N THR A 339 16.95 -13.31 18.73
CA THR A 339 18.26 -12.95 19.28
C THR A 339 19.36 -13.82 18.66
N ARG A 340 20.55 -13.26 18.48
CA ARG A 340 21.71 -14.02 18.01
C ARG A 340 21.96 -15.27 18.87
N ARG A 341 21.82 -15.12 20.20
CA ARG A 341 21.94 -16.25 21.14
C ARG A 341 20.92 -17.35 20.88
N SER A 342 19.68 -17.00 20.53
CA SER A 342 18.65 -18.00 20.18
C SER A 342 19.00 -18.72 18.88
N CYS A 343 19.50 -17.98 17.88
CA CYS A 343 19.95 -18.54 16.61
C CYS A 343 21.06 -19.59 16.85
N GLU A 344 22.07 -19.25 17.64
CA GLU A 344 23.16 -20.15 18.01
C GLU A 344 22.69 -21.37 18.83
N ARG A 345 21.86 -21.14 19.88
CA ARG A 345 21.34 -22.21 20.74
C ARG A 345 20.51 -23.24 19.99
N LEU A 346 19.71 -22.80 19.02
CA LEU A 346 18.88 -23.67 18.21
C LEU A 346 19.63 -24.20 16.97
N SER A 347 20.89 -23.81 16.79
CA SER A 347 21.71 -24.18 15.61
C SER A 347 20.95 -23.91 14.30
N LEU A 348 20.26 -22.75 14.23
CA LEU A 348 19.51 -22.39 13.03
C LEU A 348 20.46 -22.24 11.84
N ALA A 349 20.15 -22.92 10.76
CA ALA A 349 20.90 -22.88 9.51
C ALA A 349 19.96 -23.01 8.32
N LYS A 350 20.46 -22.66 7.15
CA LYS A 350 19.72 -22.87 5.90
C LYS A 350 19.27 -24.33 5.78
N ASP A 351 18.08 -24.54 5.25
CA ASP A 351 17.43 -25.83 5.02
C ASP A 351 16.93 -26.56 6.28
N VAL A 352 17.12 -26.01 7.48
CA VAL A 352 16.55 -26.54 8.72
C VAL A 352 15.04 -26.29 8.75
N GLU A 353 14.26 -27.32 9.13
CA GLU A 353 12.83 -27.17 9.40
C GLU A 353 12.62 -26.61 10.81
N VAL A 354 11.69 -25.66 10.91
CA VAL A 354 11.34 -24.97 12.15
C VAL A 354 9.83 -24.74 12.21
N PHE A 355 9.33 -24.52 13.43
CA PHE A 355 7.97 -24.07 13.67
C PHE A 355 8.00 -22.56 13.99
N ALA A 356 7.28 -21.78 13.20
CA ALA A 356 7.10 -20.34 13.39
C ALA A 356 5.84 -20.10 14.23
N SER A 357 6.02 -19.70 15.48
CA SER A 357 4.94 -19.40 16.42
C SER A 357 4.55 -17.93 16.36
N ILE A 358 3.28 -17.64 16.08
CA ILE A 358 2.75 -16.29 15.87
C ILE A 358 1.53 -16.08 16.78
N LYS A 359 1.56 -15.05 17.64
CA LYS A 359 0.40 -14.74 18.50
C LYS A 359 -0.75 -14.19 17.67
N ALA A 360 -1.94 -14.76 17.82
CA ALA A 360 -3.15 -14.32 17.12
C ALA A 360 -3.46 -12.83 17.36
N SER A 361 -3.18 -12.31 18.56
CA SER A 361 -3.45 -10.92 18.94
C SER A 361 -2.64 -9.86 18.16
N VAL A 362 -1.66 -10.26 17.39
CA VAL A 362 -0.81 -9.35 16.58
C VAL A 362 -1.10 -9.44 15.08
N LEU A 363 -2.04 -10.31 14.68
CA LEU A 363 -2.51 -10.39 13.31
C LEU A 363 -3.57 -9.30 13.07
N SER A 364 -3.43 -8.50 12.05
CA SER A 364 -4.35 -7.40 11.76
C SER A 364 -4.52 -7.18 10.24
#